data_f0c043efe5b44462d444ecbf36c39948
#
_entry.id   f0c043efe5b44462d444ecbf36c39948
#
_cell.length_a   1.000
_cell.length_b   1.000
_cell.length_c   1.000
_cell.angle_alpha   90.00
_cell.angle_beta   90.00
_cell.angle_gamma   90.00
#
_symmetry.space_group_name_H-M   'P 1'
#
loop_
_entity.id
_entity.type
_entity.pdbx_description
1 polymer ?
#
loop_
_entity_poly.entity_id
_entity_poly.type
_entity_poly.pdbx_seq_one_letter_code
_entity_poly.pdbx_strand_id
1 'polypeptide(L)'
;MPVCRALFGLLTDGLYQCFRKAAEEKRTSRAQSVFPTVILENSLRGHEMRARLVLEIISDDGETIATETVADLVKVTKGAEDLGLSLSEAKGLLTKLQQAMVQTQVELWLSGNRELDGRRLRRKGSYPITFHTLFGDVRLKSPRYYLPHLVGGNGPVTISPLRTLIPDHIAPERLYLETRWASLVPYAAAAELLADVLPVESGANATTVRQHALQAARRIERELTEERVSFMQDACPRDWMNLPVPDGRIVIGLDGGYIRDRNDRRKNFELIVGRSLPEDGNARYIGFVHGYDRKPQRRIFDHLKKQGVQANQDITFITDGGEEVRSLTEMIAPASEHVLDWFHITMRITVLRQFGQGVENHNEQAGQGILETLRRIKWHLWHGNAYRAREEIDELQFDAEALETDYPIKRKFLTAIGEFRSYIASNRASLINYGERYRSGERISSAFVEATVNAVISKRFAKKQQMQWSRIGAHLLLQTRTQTLDGSLRSTFQQWYPGMAIDNHESGETALAA
;
A
#
# COMPACT_ATOMS: atom_id res chain seq x y z
N MET A 1 -9.02 16.91 14.45
CA MET A 1 -10.49 17.01 14.36
C MET A 1 -11.05 17.43 12.98
N PRO A 2 -10.28 17.75 11.92
CA PRO A 2 -10.83 17.94 10.57
C PRO A 2 -11.10 16.63 9.81
N VAL A 3 -10.46 15.51 10.18
CA VAL A 3 -10.57 14.23 9.47
C VAL A 3 -11.94 13.55 9.63
N CYS A 4 -12.62 13.74 10.76
CA CYS A 4 -13.96 13.17 10.97
C CYS A 4 -15.05 13.82 10.09
N ARG A 5 -14.91 15.10 9.72
CA ARG A 5 -15.89 15.77 8.86
C ARG A 5 -15.85 15.32 7.41
N ALA A 6 -14.68 14.95 6.91
CA ALA A 6 -14.52 14.45 5.53
C ALA A 6 -15.07 13.02 5.35
N LEU A 7 -14.91 12.17 6.37
CA LEU A 7 -15.45 10.80 6.35
C LEU A 7 -16.99 10.75 6.48
N PHE A 8 -17.58 11.71 7.19
CA PHE A 8 -19.04 11.78 7.35
C PHE A 8 -19.74 12.24 6.05
N GLY A 9 -19.14 13.16 5.30
CA GLY A 9 -19.63 13.58 3.98
C GLY A 9 -19.60 12.47 2.95
N LEU A 10 -18.57 11.63 2.95
CA LEU A 10 -18.40 10.53 2.00
C LEU A 10 -19.40 9.38 2.20
N LEU A 11 -19.82 9.11 3.43
CA LEU A 11 -20.83 8.08 3.74
C LEU A 11 -22.25 8.52 3.43
N THR A 12 -22.56 9.80 3.68
CA THR A 12 -23.91 10.36 3.42
C THR A 12 -24.14 10.62 1.94
N ASP A 13 -23.15 11.11 1.20
CA ASP A 13 -23.24 11.33 -0.24
C ASP A 13 -23.26 10.01 -1.03
N GLY A 14 -22.52 9.01 -0.62
CA GLY A 14 -22.52 7.67 -1.22
C GLY A 14 -23.87 6.96 -1.08
N LEU A 15 -24.48 7.03 0.09
CA LEU A 15 -25.81 6.46 0.33
C LEU A 15 -26.90 7.26 -0.41
N TYR A 16 -26.84 8.58 -0.41
CA TYR A 16 -27.82 9.43 -1.11
C TYR A 16 -27.73 9.27 -2.64
N GLN A 17 -26.55 9.16 -3.20
CA GLN A 17 -26.33 8.92 -4.62
C GLN A 17 -26.74 7.51 -5.06
N CYS A 18 -26.52 6.50 -4.22
CA CYS A 18 -26.99 5.13 -4.48
C CYS A 18 -28.54 5.09 -4.59
N PHE A 19 -29.24 5.79 -3.70
CA PHE A 19 -30.71 5.88 -3.74
C PHE A 19 -31.22 6.68 -4.94
N ARG A 20 -30.53 7.73 -5.37
CA ARG A 20 -30.94 8.57 -6.51
C ARG A 20 -30.70 7.89 -7.86
N LYS A 21 -29.59 7.20 -8.05
CA LYS A 21 -29.30 6.46 -9.30
C LYS A 21 -30.21 5.27 -9.51
N ALA A 22 -30.58 4.56 -8.45
CA ALA A 22 -31.53 3.46 -8.52
C ALA A 22 -32.94 3.92 -8.98
N ALA A 23 -33.26 5.20 -8.80
CA ALA A 23 -34.51 5.80 -9.28
C ALA A 23 -34.48 6.25 -10.76
N GLU A 24 -33.32 6.60 -11.29
CA GLU A 24 -33.17 7.11 -12.66
C GLU A 24 -32.88 6.03 -13.72
N GLU A 25 -32.25 4.89 -13.34
CA GLU A 25 -31.93 3.79 -14.28
C GLU A 25 -33.13 2.88 -14.67
N LYS A 26 -34.34 3.18 -14.21
CA LYS A 26 -35.56 2.39 -14.53
C LYS A 26 -35.96 2.39 -15.99
N ARG A 27 -35.21 2.95 -16.92
CA ARG A 27 -35.65 3.04 -18.34
C ARG A 27 -34.96 2.12 -19.35
N THR A 28 -33.87 1.43 -19.03
CA THR A 28 -33.10 0.72 -20.07
C THR A 28 -32.39 -0.56 -19.72
N SER A 29 -32.78 -1.37 -18.73
CA SER A 29 -32.34 -2.78 -18.77
C SER A 29 -33.16 -3.68 -17.86
N ARG A 30 -33.52 -4.86 -18.37
CA ARG A 30 -34.08 -5.99 -17.64
C ARG A 30 -32.98 -6.58 -16.74
N ALA A 31 -32.74 -5.99 -15.60
CA ALA A 31 -31.93 -6.58 -14.55
C ALA A 31 -32.79 -6.69 -13.29
N GLN A 32 -32.83 -7.88 -12.76
CA GLN A 32 -33.53 -8.25 -11.53
C GLN A 32 -33.13 -7.33 -10.38
N SER A 33 -34.08 -6.64 -9.78
CA SER A 33 -33.84 -5.68 -8.73
C SER A 33 -34.51 -6.11 -7.43
N VAL A 34 -33.67 -6.31 -6.41
CA VAL A 34 -34.12 -6.40 -5.01
C VAL A 34 -34.32 -4.98 -4.50
N PHE A 35 -35.54 -4.56 -4.21
CA PHE A 35 -35.82 -3.23 -3.66
C PHE A 35 -36.32 -3.33 -2.23
N PRO A 36 -35.76 -2.58 -1.28
CA PRO A 36 -36.42 -2.36 -0.01
C PRO A 36 -37.62 -1.43 -0.20
N THR A 37 -38.80 -1.87 0.20
CA THR A 37 -39.99 -1.03 0.23
C THR A 37 -40.03 -0.28 1.56
N VAL A 38 -40.02 1.05 1.49
CA VAL A 38 -40.19 1.89 2.68
C VAL A 38 -41.66 2.28 2.77
N ILE A 39 -42.34 1.74 3.76
CA ILE A 39 -43.75 2.12 4.07
C ILE A 39 -43.70 3.16 5.18
N LEU A 40 -44.09 4.40 4.85
CA LEU A 40 -44.25 5.48 5.83
C LEU A 40 -45.71 5.56 6.25
N GLU A 41 -46.02 5.12 7.47
CA GLU A 41 -47.33 5.34 8.08
C GLU A 41 -47.30 6.66 8.85
N ASN A 42 -48.01 7.68 8.33
CA ASN A 42 -48.15 8.97 9.01
C ASN A 42 -49.25 8.89 10.06
N SER A 43 -48.86 8.85 11.33
CA SER A 43 -49.77 9.06 12.46
C SER A 43 -49.72 10.55 12.88
N LEU A 44 -50.73 11.29 12.56
CA LEU A 44 -50.86 12.75 12.81
C LEU A 44 -51.24 13.10 14.26
N ARG A 45 -50.55 12.52 15.26
CA ARG A 45 -50.70 13.00 16.66
C ARG A 45 -49.32 13.14 17.30
N GLY A 46 -48.84 14.38 17.30
CA GLY A 46 -47.58 14.73 17.95
C GLY A 46 -46.38 14.62 16.98
N HIS A 47 -45.23 15.11 17.41
CA HIS A 47 -43.95 15.12 16.67
C HIS A 47 -43.30 13.72 16.55
N GLU A 48 -44.12 12.66 16.52
CA GLU A 48 -43.67 11.26 16.45
C GLU A 48 -43.87 10.74 15.03
N MET A 49 -42.75 10.24 14.45
CA MET A 49 -42.75 9.55 13.13
C MET A 49 -42.45 8.08 13.36
N ARG A 50 -43.23 7.21 12.75
CA ARG A 50 -42.96 5.78 12.68
C ARG A 50 -42.57 5.38 11.27
N ALA A 51 -41.43 4.70 11.12
CA ALA A 51 -40.94 4.17 9.84
C ALA A 51 -40.67 2.69 9.97
N ARG A 52 -41.26 1.88 9.08
CA ARG A 52 -41.02 0.44 8.99
C ARG A 52 -40.28 0.13 7.69
N LEU A 53 -39.17 -0.58 7.78
CA LEU A 53 -38.42 -1.08 6.64
C LEU A 53 -38.66 -2.58 6.51
N VAL A 54 -39.16 -2.96 5.33
CA VAL A 54 -39.44 -4.37 4.99
C VAL A 54 -38.57 -4.75 3.81
N LEU A 55 -37.88 -5.87 3.93
CA LEU A 55 -37.12 -6.49 2.84
C LEU A 55 -38.01 -7.54 2.19
N GLU A 56 -38.33 -7.35 0.92
CA GLU A 56 -38.96 -8.36 0.09
C GLU A 56 -37.95 -8.96 -0.86
N ILE A 57 -37.81 -10.27 -0.85
CA ILE A 57 -36.93 -11.01 -1.75
C ILE A 57 -37.83 -11.67 -2.80
N ILE A 58 -37.59 -11.28 -4.05
CA ILE A 58 -38.44 -11.65 -5.18
C ILE A 58 -37.66 -12.60 -6.10
N SER A 59 -38.31 -13.67 -6.58
CA SER A 59 -37.77 -14.59 -7.58
C SER A 59 -37.72 -13.97 -8.97
N ASP A 60 -37.02 -14.65 -9.87
CA ASP A 60 -36.95 -14.25 -11.29
C ASP A 60 -38.32 -14.19 -11.96
N ASP A 61 -39.26 -14.98 -11.48
CA ASP A 61 -40.65 -15.04 -11.97
C ASP A 61 -41.56 -13.98 -11.34
N GLY A 62 -41.00 -13.12 -10.46
CA GLY A 62 -41.73 -12.05 -9.78
C GLY A 62 -42.49 -12.49 -8.52
N GLU A 63 -42.34 -13.73 -8.08
CA GLU A 63 -42.94 -14.21 -6.83
C GLU A 63 -42.12 -13.82 -5.61
N THR A 64 -42.76 -13.40 -4.53
CA THR A 64 -42.11 -13.09 -3.27
C THR A 64 -41.64 -14.39 -2.59
N ILE A 65 -40.33 -14.56 -2.51
CA ILE A 65 -39.69 -15.73 -1.84
C ILE A 65 -39.73 -15.58 -0.31
N ALA A 66 -39.46 -14.38 0.16
CA ALA A 66 -39.42 -14.06 1.59
C ALA A 66 -39.73 -12.59 1.85
N THR A 67 -40.33 -12.32 2.99
CA THR A 67 -40.59 -10.97 3.49
C THR A 67 -40.11 -10.89 4.93
N GLU A 68 -39.23 -9.95 5.25
CA GLU A 68 -38.67 -9.76 6.59
C GLU A 68 -38.71 -8.28 7.00
N THR A 69 -39.19 -7.99 8.20
CA THR A 69 -39.12 -6.64 8.78
C THR A 69 -37.71 -6.39 9.30
N VAL A 70 -36.96 -5.58 8.60
CA VAL A 70 -35.56 -5.23 8.94
C VAL A 70 -35.52 -4.24 10.10
N ALA A 71 -36.40 -3.24 10.10
CA ALA A 71 -36.49 -2.26 11.17
C ALA A 71 -37.90 -1.68 11.36
N ASP A 72 -38.21 -1.36 12.61
CA ASP A 72 -39.37 -0.55 12.98
C ASP A 72 -38.83 0.60 13.86
N LEU A 73 -38.79 1.81 13.29
CA LEU A 73 -38.16 2.98 13.87
C LEU A 73 -39.24 3.97 14.33
N VAL A 74 -39.16 4.37 15.58
CA VAL A 74 -40.01 5.40 16.13
C VAL A 74 -39.13 6.61 16.45
N LYS A 75 -39.46 7.76 15.89
CA LYS A 75 -38.70 9.01 16.03
C LYS A 75 -39.57 10.10 16.63
N VAL A 76 -39.06 10.74 17.66
CA VAL A 76 -39.66 11.92 18.27
C VAL A 76 -38.69 13.08 18.07
N THR A 77 -39.07 14.09 17.31
CA THR A 77 -38.20 15.22 16.98
C THR A 77 -38.27 16.27 18.10
N LYS A 78 -37.19 16.40 18.88
CA LYS A 78 -37.01 17.43 19.90
C LYS A 78 -35.87 18.39 19.59
N GLY A 79 -34.86 17.92 18.86
CA GLY A 79 -33.68 18.69 18.49
C GLY A 79 -33.03 18.17 17.23
N ALA A 80 -31.93 18.78 16.81
CA ALA A 80 -31.20 18.38 15.60
C ALA A 80 -30.61 16.95 15.70
N GLU A 81 -30.34 16.48 16.91
CA GLU A 81 -29.84 15.14 17.21
C GLU A 81 -30.84 14.01 16.92
N ASP A 82 -32.14 14.35 16.87
CA ASP A 82 -33.22 13.37 16.58
C ASP A 82 -33.57 13.28 15.11
N LEU A 83 -32.98 14.15 14.28
CA LEU A 83 -33.24 14.14 12.83
C LEU A 83 -32.48 13.02 12.13
N GLY A 84 -33.19 12.25 11.32
CA GLY A 84 -32.62 11.16 10.53
C GLY A 84 -32.25 9.93 11.37
N LEU A 85 -31.25 9.18 10.93
CA LEU A 85 -30.74 7.99 11.63
C LEU A 85 -29.51 8.35 12.48
N SER A 86 -29.49 7.94 13.72
CA SER A 86 -28.27 7.91 14.51
C SER A 86 -27.30 6.83 13.97
N LEU A 87 -26.01 6.96 14.27
CA LEU A 87 -25.02 5.97 13.87
C LEU A 87 -25.35 4.56 14.39
N SER A 88 -25.86 4.47 15.62
CA SER A 88 -26.27 3.20 16.24
C SER A 88 -27.45 2.57 15.50
N GLU A 89 -28.48 3.35 15.15
CA GLU A 89 -29.62 2.88 14.39
C GLU A 89 -29.23 2.43 12.98
N ALA A 90 -28.38 3.21 12.31
CA ALA A 90 -27.84 2.86 10.98
C ALA A 90 -27.02 1.56 11.03
N LYS A 91 -26.17 1.38 12.03
CA LYS A 91 -25.44 0.12 12.24
C LYS A 91 -26.38 -1.06 12.46
N GLY A 92 -27.38 -0.90 13.32
CA GLY A 92 -28.37 -1.95 13.58
C GLY A 92 -29.19 -2.34 12.34
N LEU A 93 -29.61 -1.36 11.57
CA LEU A 93 -30.29 -1.54 10.30
C LEU A 93 -29.44 -2.32 9.29
N LEU A 94 -28.21 -1.84 9.06
CA LEU A 94 -27.29 -2.47 8.11
C LEU A 94 -26.94 -3.92 8.51
N THR A 95 -26.77 -4.17 9.81
CA THR A 95 -26.50 -5.54 10.31
C THR A 95 -27.65 -6.50 10.00
N LYS A 96 -28.89 -6.09 10.27
CA LYS A 96 -30.06 -6.93 10.00
C LYS A 96 -30.28 -7.16 8.50
N LEU A 97 -30.17 -6.10 7.70
CA LEU A 97 -30.25 -6.19 6.25
C LEU A 97 -29.20 -7.12 5.68
N GLN A 98 -27.94 -6.98 6.11
CA GLN A 98 -26.84 -7.83 5.69
C GLN A 98 -27.07 -9.29 6.07
N GLN A 99 -27.56 -9.54 7.29
CA GLN A 99 -27.85 -10.88 7.76
C GLN A 99 -28.92 -11.55 6.91
N ALA A 100 -30.04 -10.87 6.67
CA ALA A 100 -31.15 -11.40 5.86
C ALA A 100 -30.69 -11.70 4.43
N MET A 101 -30.01 -10.76 3.79
CA MET A 101 -29.51 -10.93 2.41
C MET A 101 -28.53 -12.11 2.30
N VAL A 102 -27.51 -12.16 3.16
CA VAL A 102 -26.47 -13.21 3.10
C VAL A 102 -27.07 -14.59 3.39
N GLN A 103 -28.00 -14.69 4.37
CA GLN A 103 -28.64 -15.97 4.68
C GLN A 103 -29.43 -16.48 3.48
N THR A 104 -30.25 -15.65 2.87
CA THR A 104 -31.06 -16.04 1.70
C THR A 104 -30.19 -16.36 0.48
N GLN A 105 -29.15 -15.54 0.19
CA GLN A 105 -28.23 -15.83 -0.91
C GLN A 105 -27.51 -17.17 -0.73
N VAL A 106 -27.06 -17.47 0.49
CA VAL A 106 -26.39 -18.74 0.80
C VAL A 106 -27.35 -19.93 0.70
N GLU A 107 -28.59 -19.78 1.16
CA GLU A 107 -29.62 -20.84 1.05
C GLU A 107 -29.95 -21.14 -0.41
N LEU A 108 -30.18 -20.12 -1.22
CA LEU A 108 -30.42 -20.26 -2.66
C LEU A 108 -29.21 -20.93 -3.35
N TRP A 109 -28.01 -20.46 -3.08
CA TRP A 109 -26.79 -21.02 -3.66
C TRP A 109 -26.60 -22.52 -3.25
N LEU A 110 -26.81 -22.85 -1.98
CA LEU A 110 -26.73 -24.22 -1.49
C LEU A 110 -27.81 -25.11 -2.09
N SER A 111 -28.98 -24.59 -2.43
CA SER A 111 -30.05 -25.36 -3.07
C SER A 111 -29.65 -25.83 -4.47
N GLY A 112 -28.95 -24.98 -5.23
CA GLY A 112 -28.43 -25.30 -6.57
C GLY A 112 -27.16 -26.16 -6.56
N ASN A 113 -26.41 -26.22 -5.45
CA ASN A 113 -25.11 -26.90 -5.36
C ASN A 113 -25.15 -28.17 -4.49
N ARG A 114 -26.19 -29.00 -4.65
CA ARG A 114 -26.33 -30.28 -3.93
C ARG A 114 -25.87 -31.49 -4.72
N GLU A 115 -25.43 -31.30 -5.95
CA GLU A 115 -24.98 -32.33 -6.87
C GLU A 115 -23.54 -32.11 -7.30
N LEU A 116 -22.84 -33.22 -7.52
CA LEU A 116 -21.52 -33.24 -8.12
C LEU A 116 -21.52 -34.29 -9.22
N ASP A 117 -21.11 -33.91 -10.43
CA ASP A 117 -21.10 -34.79 -11.61
C ASP A 117 -22.47 -35.48 -11.86
N GLY A 118 -23.56 -34.71 -11.68
CA GLY A 118 -24.94 -35.21 -11.87
C GLY A 118 -25.43 -36.18 -10.79
N ARG A 119 -24.67 -36.36 -9.71
CA ARG A 119 -25.06 -37.23 -8.59
C ARG A 119 -25.32 -36.43 -7.33
N ARG A 120 -26.48 -36.67 -6.71
CA ARG A 120 -26.83 -36.02 -5.44
C ARG A 120 -25.92 -36.50 -4.31
N LEU A 121 -25.26 -35.55 -3.64
CA LEU A 121 -24.33 -35.84 -2.57
C LEU A 121 -25.03 -36.28 -1.28
N ARG A 122 -24.51 -37.33 -0.60
CA ARG A 122 -25.01 -37.78 0.69
C ARG A 122 -24.54 -36.82 1.79
N ARG A 123 -25.47 -36.23 2.53
CA ARG A 123 -25.16 -35.32 3.65
C ARG A 123 -24.55 -36.06 4.83
N LYS A 124 -23.44 -35.52 5.35
CA LYS A 124 -22.81 -35.99 6.60
C LYS A 124 -23.36 -35.25 7.83
N GLY A 125 -23.54 -33.95 7.71
CA GLY A 125 -23.96 -33.06 8.80
C GLY A 125 -23.90 -31.60 8.41
N SER A 126 -24.00 -30.70 9.39
CA SER A 126 -23.88 -29.26 9.21
C SER A 126 -23.10 -28.68 10.38
N TYR A 127 -22.22 -27.72 10.10
CA TYR A 127 -21.39 -27.05 11.09
C TYR A 127 -21.64 -25.55 11.04
N PRO A 128 -21.68 -24.85 12.18
CA PRO A 128 -21.78 -23.43 12.21
C PRO A 128 -20.46 -22.83 11.73
N ILE A 129 -20.54 -21.81 10.89
CA ILE A 129 -19.42 -20.94 10.51
C ILE A 129 -19.84 -19.49 10.69
N THR A 130 -18.87 -18.63 10.95
CA THR A 130 -19.08 -17.17 10.97
C THR A 130 -18.51 -16.59 9.69
N PHE A 131 -19.31 -15.83 8.98
CA PHE A 131 -18.88 -15.06 7.83
C PHE A 131 -18.79 -13.58 8.23
N HIS A 132 -17.57 -13.06 8.23
CA HIS A 132 -17.26 -11.69 8.61
C HIS A 132 -17.57 -10.75 7.46
N THR A 133 -18.67 -10.02 7.54
CA THR A 133 -19.10 -9.09 6.49
C THR A 133 -18.78 -7.63 6.87
N LEU A 134 -18.98 -6.72 5.93
CA LEU A 134 -18.80 -5.28 6.16
C LEU A 134 -19.76 -4.75 7.22
N PHE A 135 -20.99 -5.28 7.25
CA PHE A 135 -22.06 -4.83 8.15
C PHE A 135 -22.43 -5.89 9.19
N GLY A 136 -21.42 -6.46 9.84
CA GLY A 136 -21.59 -7.42 10.93
C GLY A 136 -21.22 -8.83 10.57
N ASP A 137 -21.23 -9.67 11.58
CA ASP A 137 -20.88 -11.08 11.48
C ASP A 137 -22.14 -11.92 11.27
N VAL A 138 -22.17 -12.71 10.19
CA VAL A 138 -23.32 -13.57 9.87
C VAL A 138 -23.01 -15.02 10.21
N ARG A 139 -23.84 -15.63 11.06
CA ARG A 139 -23.73 -17.05 11.39
C ARG A 139 -24.43 -17.90 10.34
N LEU A 140 -23.69 -18.78 9.67
CA LEU A 140 -24.17 -19.64 8.61
C LEU A 140 -24.05 -21.11 9.00
N LYS A 141 -24.96 -21.94 8.48
CA LYS A 141 -24.88 -23.39 8.58
C LYS A 141 -24.18 -23.95 7.34
N SER A 142 -22.95 -24.45 7.50
CA SER A 142 -22.15 -25.06 6.44
C SER A 142 -22.41 -26.56 6.34
N PRO A 143 -23.16 -27.06 5.34
CA PRO A 143 -23.38 -28.47 5.15
C PRO A 143 -22.10 -29.18 4.69
N ARG A 144 -21.89 -30.40 5.16
CA ARG A 144 -20.84 -31.28 4.67
C ARG A 144 -21.44 -32.50 4.00
N TYR A 145 -20.83 -32.92 2.91
CA TYR A 145 -21.25 -34.04 2.11
C TYR A 145 -20.10 -35.03 1.92
N TYR A 146 -20.44 -36.32 1.84
CA TYR A 146 -19.49 -37.37 1.47
C TYR A 146 -19.20 -37.30 -0.03
N LEU A 147 -17.94 -37.37 -0.42
CA LEU A 147 -17.54 -37.55 -1.81
C LEU A 147 -17.65 -39.04 -2.15
N PRO A 148 -18.50 -39.40 -3.14
CA PRO A 148 -18.54 -40.76 -3.61
C PRO A 148 -17.19 -41.13 -4.25
N HIS A 149 -16.69 -42.31 -3.96
CA HIS A 149 -15.50 -42.93 -4.55
C HIS A 149 -14.13 -42.39 -4.10
N LEU A 150 -14.05 -41.41 -3.17
CA LEU A 150 -12.76 -41.00 -2.61
C LEU A 150 -12.66 -41.47 -1.16
N VAL A 151 -11.77 -42.44 -0.93
CA VAL A 151 -11.40 -42.90 0.42
C VAL A 151 -9.99 -42.40 0.69
N GLY A 152 -9.88 -41.46 1.64
CA GLY A 152 -8.56 -41.02 2.15
C GLY A 152 -8.05 -41.98 3.21
N GLY A 153 -6.77 -41.93 3.56
CA GLY A 153 -6.12 -42.82 4.54
C GLY A 153 -6.82 -42.88 5.92
N ASN A 154 -7.66 -41.91 6.26
CA ASN A 154 -8.42 -41.82 7.52
C ASN A 154 -9.96 -41.98 7.34
N GLY A 155 -10.42 -42.54 6.23
CA GLY A 155 -11.85 -42.75 5.95
C GLY A 155 -12.41 -41.90 4.79
N PRO A 156 -13.77 -41.84 4.64
CA PRO A 156 -14.40 -41.17 3.51
C PRO A 156 -14.13 -39.67 3.48
N VAL A 157 -13.73 -39.17 2.33
CA VAL A 157 -13.47 -37.74 2.10
C VAL A 157 -14.78 -36.95 2.10
N THR A 158 -14.77 -35.80 2.73
CA THR A 158 -15.94 -34.91 2.79
C THR A 158 -15.62 -33.50 2.26
N ILE A 159 -16.59 -32.91 1.60
CA ILE A 159 -16.51 -31.51 1.12
C ILE A 159 -17.61 -30.66 1.77
N SER A 160 -17.34 -29.35 1.81
CA SER A 160 -18.38 -28.33 2.05
C SER A 160 -18.47 -27.45 0.84
N PRO A 161 -19.59 -27.40 0.12
CA PRO A 161 -19.76 -26.49 -1.01
C PRO A 161 -19.54 -25.02 -0.61
N LEU A 162 -20.00 -24.64 0.59
CA LEU A 162 -19.87 -23.27 1.08
C LEU A 162 -18.41 -22.80 1.20
N ARG A 163 -17.44 -23.71 1.33
CA ARG A 163 -16.01 -23.38 1.31
C ARG A 163 -15.54 -22.85 -0.05
N THR A 164 -16.21 -23.23 -1.13
CA THR A 164 -15.90 -22.71 -2.47
C THR A 164 -16.41 -21.28 -2.62
N LEU A 165 -17.58 -20.97 -2.05
CA LEU A 165 -18.17 -19.64 -2.10
C LEU A 165 -17.45 -18.65 -1.16
N ILE A 166 -17.13 -19.07 0.06
CA ILE A 166 -16.51 -18.24 1.10
C ILE A 166 -15.26 -18.93 1.71
N PRO A 167 -14.16 -19.04 0.93
CA PRO A 167 -12.98 -19.79 1.35
C PRO A 167 -12.31 -19.21 2.61
N ASP A 168 -12.33 -17.89 2.75
CA ASP A 168 -11.61 -17.16 3.81
C ASP A 168 -12.51 -16.70 4.96
N HIS A 169 -13.80 -17.00 4.92
CA HIS A 169 -14.80 -16.61 5.92
C HIS A 169 -14.90 -15.10 6.17
N ILE A 170 -14.36 -14.28 5.28
CA ILE A 170 -14.41 -12.82 5.33
C ILE A 170 -14.85 -12.26 3.97
N ALA A 171 -15.69 -11.24 3.99
CA ALA A 171 -16.11 -10.55 2.79
C ALA A 171 -14.96 -9.71 2.20
N PRO A 172 -14.80 -9.68 0.87
CA PRO A 172 -13.72 -8.95 0.20
C PRO A 172 -13.63 -7.48 0.58
N GLU A 173 -14.75 -6.79 0.68
CA GLU A 173 -14.81 -5.36 1.07
C GLU A 173 -14.29 -5.15 2.51
N ARG A 174 -14.65 -6.03 3.44
CA ARG A 174 -14.15 -5.97 4.82
C ARG A 174 -12.65 -6.23 4.86
N LEU A 175 -12.18 -7.27 4.16
CA LEU A 175 -10.75 -7.59 4.07
C LEU A 175 -9.96 -6.43 3.47
N TYR A 176 -10.51 -5.77 2.44
CA TYR A 176 -9.92 -4.58 1.84
C TYR A 176 -9.78 -3.43 2.84
N LEU A 177 -10.86 -3.05 3.55
CA LEU A 177 -10.82 -1.95 4.51
C LEU A 177 -9.89 -2.23 5.68
N GLU A 178 -9.94 -3.45 6.23
CA GLU A 178 -9.02 -3.85 7.30
C GLU A 178 -7.56 -3.80 6.83
N THR A 179 -7.27 -4.26 5.61
CA THR A 179 -5.92 -4.23 5.02
C THR A 179 -5.46 -2.79 4.79
N ARG A 180 -6.32 -1.96 4.19
CA ARG A 180 -6.03 -0.55 3.91
C ARG A 180 -5.70 0.22 5.20
N TRP A 181 -6.56 0.15 6.20
CA TRP A 181 -6.35 0.90 7.44
C TRP A 181 -5.20 0.35 8.28
N ALA A 182 -5.03 -0.98 8.33
CA ALA A 182 -3.87 -1.60 8.97
C ALA A 182 -2.53 -1.17 8.37
N SER A 183 -2.52 -0.84 7.08
CA SER A 183 -1.33 -0.33 6.39
C SER A 183 -1.02 1.13 6.75
N LEU A 184 -2.03 1.92 7.12
CA LEU A 184 -1.89 3.35 7.40
C LEU A 184 -1.62 3.65 8.88
N VAL A 185 -2.33 2.95 9.79
CA VAL A 185 -2.27 3.19 11.24
C VAL A 185 -1.94 1.89 12.00
N PRO A 186 -1.60 1.95 13.31
CA PRO A 186 -1.43 0.77 14.14
C PRO A 186 -2.66 -0.13 14.12
N TYR A 187 -2.46 -1.45 14.25
CA TYR A 187 -3.56 -2.44 14.14
C TYR A 187 -4.69 -2.21 15.14
N ALA A 188 -4.37 -1.76 16.36
CA ALA A 188 -5.38 -1.42 17.36
C ALA A 188 -6.22 -0.21 16.91
N ALA A 189 -5.56 0.86 16.48
CA ALA A 189 -6.25 2.04 15.96
C ALA A 189 -7.08 1.73 14.70
N ALA A 190 -6.60 0.83 13.83
CA ALA A 190 -7.38 0.39 12.68
C ALA A 190 -8.66 -0.35 13.11
N ALA A 191 -8.57 -1.19 14.14
CA ALA A 191 -9.72 -1.90 14.70
C ALA A 191 -10.73 -0.93 15.34
N GLU A 192 -10.24 0.06 16.10
CA GLU A 192 -11.07 1.11 16.71
C GLU A 192 -11.80 1.95 15.63
N LEU A 193 -11.08 2.42 14.61
CA LEU A 193 -11.67 3.18 13.52
C LEU A 193 -12.75 2.38 12.76
N LEU A 194 -12.53 1.07 12.56
CA LEU A 194 -13.55 0.20 11.95
C LEU A 194 -14.78 0.09 12.84
N ALA A 195 -14.59 -0.13 14.13
CA ALA A 195 -15.70 -0.24 15.10
C ALA A 195 -16.47 1.07 15.27
N ASP A 196 -15.80 2.23 15.14
CA ASP A 196 -16.47 3.53 15.21
C ASP A 196 -17.46 3.74 14.07
N VAL A 197 -17.14 3.26 12.86
CA VAL A 197 -17.93 3.54 11.65
C VAL A 197 -18.82 2.38 11.25
N LEU A 198 -18.34 1.15 11.38
CA LEU A 198 -19.03 -0.07 10.92
C LEU A 198 -19.58 -0.88 12.10
N PRO A 199 -20.64 -1.65 11.91
CA PRO A 199 -21.17 -2.57 12.92
C PRO A 199 -20.33 -3.85 12.99
N VAL A 200 -19.01 -3.70 13.08
CA VAL A 200 -18.07 -4.80 13.30
C VAL A 200 -17.96 -5.00 14.81
N GLU A 201 -18.65 -6.00 15.32
CA GLU A 201 -18.64 -6.35 16.74
C GLU A 201 -17.22 -6.68 17.24
N SER A 202 -17.10 -7.22 18.44
CA SER A 202 -15.84 -7.61 19.11
C SER A 202 -14.88 -8.48 18.27
N GLY A 203 -15.28 -8.94 17.08
CA GLY A 203 -14.44 -9.67 16.14
C GLY A 203 -13.33 -8.85 15.47
N ALA A 204 -13.48 -7.52 15.36
CA ALA A 204 -12.46 -6.64 14.80
C ALA A 204 -11.48 -6.17 15.88
N ASN A 205 -10.66 -7.04 16.41
CA ASN A 205 -9.57 -6.69 17.31
C ASN A 205 -8.23 -6.56 16.56
N ALA A 206 -7.23 -5.96 17.22
CA ALA A 206 -5.90 -5.73 16.64
C ALA A 206 -5.26 -7.00 16.05
N THR A 207 -5.49 -8.16 16.67
CA THR A 207 -4.92 -9.43 16.21
C THR A 207 -5.60 -9.91 14.94
N THR A 208 -6.92 -9.84 14.86
CA THR A 208 -7.71 -10.21 13.69
C THR A 208 -7.37 -9.30 12.50
N VAL A 209 -7.40 -7.98 12.70
CA VAL A 209 -7.02 -6.99 11.67
C VAL A 209 -5.60 -7.26 11.15
N ARG A 210 -4.66 -7.54 12.07
CA ARG A 210 -3.29 -7.92 11.68
C ARG A 210 -3.26 -9.21 10.85
N GLN A 211 -3.99 -10.24 11.25
CA GLN A 211 -4.03 -11.52 10.52
C GLN A 211 -4.59 -11.34 9.11
N HIS A 212 -5.69 -10.62 8.96
CA HIS A 212 -6.30 -10.34 7.66
C HIS A 212 -5.38 -9.51 6.76
N ALA A 213 -4.77 -8.45 7.28
CA ALA A 213 -3.80 -7.66 6.51
C ALA A 213 -2.59 -8.50 6.06
N LEU A 214 -2.07 -9.38 6.93
CA LEU A 214 -0.98 -10.28 6.56
C LEU A 214 -1.42 -11.39 5.60
N GLN A 215 -2.69 -11.81 5.63
CA GLN A 215 -3.25 -12.76 4.66
C GLN A 215 -3.29 -12.13 3.26
N ALA A 216 -3.81 -10.91 3.13
CA ALA A 216 -3.78 -10.16 1.88
C ALA A 216 -2.35 -9.95 1.37
N ALA A 217 -1.44 -9.53 2.25
CA ALA A 217 -0.02 -9.35 1.91
C ALA A 217 0.64 -10.65 1.41
N ARG A 218 0.35 -11.80 2.04
CA ARG A 218 0.86 -13.11 1.58
C ARG A 218 0.28 -13.51 0.23
N ARG A 219 -0.93 -13.08 -0.10
CA ARG A 219 -1.50 -13.32 -1.43
C ARG A 219 -0.77 -12.49 -2.48
N ILE A 220 -0.53 -11.20 -2.23
CA ILE A 220 0.31 -10.35 -3.09
C ILE A 220 1.69 -10.99 -3.30
N GLU A 221 2.31 -11.47 -2.22
CA GLU A 221 3.64 -12.09 -2.27
C GLU A 221 3.69 -13.40 -3.08
N ARG A 222 2.63 -14.20 -3.01
CA ARG A 222 2.51 -15.44 -3.82
C ARG A 222 2.29 -15.18 -5.30
N GLU A 223 1.66 -14.07 -5.65
CA GLU A 223 1.41 -13.67 -7.04
C GLU A 223 2.68 -13.16 -7.73
N LEU A 224 3.68 -12.72 -6.96
CA LEU A 224 5.03 -12.57 -7.48
C LEU A 224 5.61 -13.94 -7.79
N THR A 225 5.76 -14.26 -9.09
CA THR A 225 6.24 -15.57 -9.55
C THR A 225 7.74 -15.76 -9.26
N GLU A 226 8.55 -16.00 -10.27
CA GLU A 226 9.97 -16.30 -10.10
C GLU A 226 10.82 -15.05 -9.91
N GLU A 227 12.00 -15.23 -9.28
CA GLU A 227 13.07 -14.25 -9.27
C GLU A 227 13.70 -14.12 -10.67
N ARG A 228 14.59 -13.18 -10.86
CA ARG A 228 15.43 -13.01 -12.05
C ARG A 228 14.67 -12.80 -13.35
N VAL A 229 13.64 -11.98 -13.34
CA VAL A 229 13.01 -11.50 -14.56
C VAL A 229 13.48 -10.08 -14.83
N SER A 230 13.94 -9.84 -16.04
CA SER A 230 14.34 -8.51 -16.52
C SER A 230 13.66 -8.23 -17.85
N PHE A 231 13.69 -6.96 -18.28
CA PHE A 231 13.18 -6.59 -19.61
C PHE A 231 13.90 -7.30 -20.75
N MET A 232 15.11 -7.80 -20.55
CA MET A 232 15.84 -8.58 -21.53
C MET A 232 15.31 -10.01 -21.69
N GLN A 233 14.65 -10.56 -20.67
CA GLN A 233 14.14 -11.93 -20.65
C GLN A 233 12.67 -12.04 -21.06
N ASP A 234 11.93 -10.93 -20.98
CA ASP A 234 10.46 -10.92 -21.11
C ASP A 234 9.96 -10.85 -22.55
N ALA A 235 10.81 -10.47 -23.52
CA ALA A 235 10.42 -10.39 -24.92
C ALA A 235 11.61 -10.69 -25.84
N CYS A 236 11.29 -11.13 -27.06
CA CYS A 236 12.31 -11.20 -28.10
C CYS A 236 12.83 -9.77 -28.39
N PRO A 237 14.15 -9.51 -28.30
CA PRO A 237 14.70 -8.18 -28.55
C PRO A 237 14.29 -7.56 -29.89
N ARG A 238 13.99 -8.38 -30.91
CA ARG A 238 13.50 -7.89 -32.20
C ARG A 238 12.12 -7.26 -32.12
N ASP A 239 11.25 -7.77 -31.24
CA ASP A 239 9.88 -7.22 -31.08
C ASP A 239 9.92 -5.85 -30.40
N TRP A 240 10.85 -5.66 -29.47
CA TRP A 240 11.04 -4.39 -28.78
C TRP A 240 11.63 -3.29 -29.67
N MET A 241 12.56 -3.64 -30.56
CA MET A 241 13.19 -2.67 -31.48
C MET A 241 12.20 -2.13 -32.52
N ASN A 242 11.11 -2.85 -32.78
CA ASN A 242 10.07 -2.45 -33.73
C ASN A 242 8.92 -1.67 -33.09
N LEU A 243 8.87 -1.59 -31.76
CA LEU A 243 7.87 -0.79 -31.07
C LEU A 243 8.30 0.70 -31.07
N PRO A 244 7.35 1.64 -31.16
CA PRO A 244 7.64 3.04 -30.92
C PRO A 244 8.27 3.19 -29.53
N VAL A 245 9.34 3.98 -29.44
CA VAL A 245 9.90 4.35 -28.15
C VAL A 245 8.82 5.13 -27.39
N PRO A 246 8.45 4.72 -26.16
CA PRO A 246 7.45 5.44 -25.40
C PRO A 246 7.89 6.88 -25.16
N ASP A 247 6.99 7.83 -25.32
CA ASP A 247 7.22 9.20 -24.93
C ASP A 247 7.39 9.29 -23.42
N GLY A 248 8.38 10.04 -22.97
CA GLY A 248 8.65 10.30 -21.57
C GLY A 248 9.63 9.32 -20.90
N ARG A 249 10.40 9.89 -20.00
CA ARG A 249 11.37 9.18 -19.15
C ARG A 249 10.71 8.73 -17.85
N ILE A 250 11.17 7.60 -17.31
CA ILE A 250 10.80 7.17 -15.97
C ILE A 250 11.98 7.39 -15.03
N VAL A 251 11.76 8.15 -13.98
CA VAL A 251 12.73 8.34 -12.91
C VAL A 251 12.32 7.50 -11.72
N ILE A 252 13.23 6.65 -11.25
CA ILE A 252 13.03 5.77 -10.12
C ILE A 252 14.04 6.13 -9.05
N GLY A 253 13.57 6.55 -7.90
CA GLY A 253 14.43 6.74 -6.75
C GLY A 253 14.28 5.60 -5.77
N LEU A 254 15.39 5.09 -5.25
CA LEU A 254 15.45 4.07 -4.21
C LEU A 254 16.31 4.59 -3.05
N ASP A 255 15.85 4.36 -1.83
CA ASP A 255 16.56 4.77 -0.61
C ASP A 255 16.26 3.82 0.55
N GLY A 256 17.14 3.78 1.54
CA GLY A 256 17.09 2.92 2.70
C GLY A 256 16.56 3.60 3.96
N GLY A 257 15.87 2.82 4.80
CA GLY A 257 15.48 3.27 6.13
C GLY A 257 15.59 2.15 7.15
N TYR A 258 16.09 2.48 8.34
CA TYR A 258 16.34 1.49 9.40
C TYR A 258 15.23 1.43 10.42
N ILE A 259 14.79 0.22 10.75
CA ILE A 259 13.82 -0.03 11.80
C ILE A 259 14.34 -1.07 12.80
N ARG A 260 13.79 -1.04 14.03
CA ARG A 260 14.25 -1.88 15.12
C ARG A 260 13.78 -3.32 14.96
N ASP A 261 14.70 -4.28 15.11
CA ASP A 261 14.39 -5.71 15.08
C ASP A 261 13.70 -6.15 16.39
N ARG A 262 12.61 -6.89 16.26
CA ARG A 262 11.89 -7.47 17.40
C ARG A 262 12.64 -8.63 18.05
N ASN A 263 13.37 -9.40 17.25
CA ASN A 263 14.07 -10.60 17.70
C ASN A 263 15.39 -10.25 18.40
N ASP A 264 16.04 -9.17 17.96
CA ASP A 264 17.24 -8.62 18.60
C ASP A 264 17.10 -7.11 18.75
N ARG A 265 16.68 -6.66 19.93
CA ARG A 265 16.41 -5.24 20.23
C ARG A 265 17.62 -4.34 20.12
N ARG A 266 18.84 -4.90 20.05
CA ARG A 266 20.09 -4.16 19.86
C ARG A 266 20.38 -3.90 18.38
N LYS A 267 19.70 -4.60 17.48
CA LYS A 267 19.91 -4.51 16.04
C LYS A 267 18.76 -3.78 15.34
N ASN A 268 19.12 -3.13 14.28
CA ASN A 268 18.18 -2.61 13.29
C ASN A 268 18.34 -3.44 12.02
N PHE A 269 17.32 -3.42 11.19
CA PHE A 269 17.40 -3.92 9.82
C PHE A 269 16.85 -2.88 8.86
N GLU A 270 17.29 -2.97 7.64
CA GLU A 270 17.03 -1.99 6.60
C GLU A 270 15.80 -2.36 5.78
N LEU A 271 14.99 -1.35 5.49
CA LEU A 271 13.92 -1.39 4.51
C LEU A 271 14.38 -0.56 3.32
N ILE A 272 14.39 -1.13 2.13
CA ILE A 272 14.54 -0.38 0.89
C ILE A 272 13.15 0.03 0.42
N VAL A 273 12.98 1.30 0.16
CA VAL A 273 11.76 1.86 -0.41
C VAL A 273 12.09 2.74 -1.59
N GLY A 274 11.18 2.81 -2.52
CA GLY A 274 11.35 3.63 -3.71
C GLY A 274 10.05 4.18 -4.24
N ARG A 275 10.21 5.11 -5.16
CA ARG A 275 9.12 5.72 -5.89
C ARG A 275 9.50 5.85 -7.35
N SER A 276 8.64 5.38 -8.21
CA SER A 276 8.75 5.59 -9.65
C SER A 276 7.87 6.76 -10.07
N LEU A 277 8.44 7.63 -10.88
CA LEU A 277 7.80 8.85 -11.39
C LEU A 277 7.84 8.78 -12.91
N PRO A 278 6.78 8.32 -13.58
CA PRO A 278 6.64 8.49 -15.02
C PRO A 278 6.41 9.97 -15.32
N GLU A 279 6.76 10.41 -16.51
CA GLU A 279 6.50 11.77 -16.98
C GLU A 279 5.00 12.04 -17.03
N ASP A 280 4.27 11.08 -17.59
CA ASP A 280 2.82 11.05 -17.61
C ASP A 280 2.29 9.88 -16.78
N GLY A 281 1.42 10.15 -15.83
CA GLY A 281 0.77 9.13 -15.00
C GLY A 281 1.07 9.21 -13.51
N ASN A 282 0.52 8.26 -12.78
CA ASN A 282 0.60 8.24 -11.32
C ASN A 282 1.90 7.61 -10.83
N ALA A 283 2.53 8.29 -9.90
CA ALA A 283 3.67 7.74 -9.17
C ALA A 283 3.29 6.49 -8.39
N ARG A 284 4.17 5.50 -8.35
CA ARG A 284 3.96 4.27 -7.57
C ARG A 284 5.08 4.07 -6.56
N TYR A 285 4.77 3.30 -5.51
CA TYR A 285 5.70 3.01 -4.43
C TYR A 285 6.19 1.57 -4.49
N ILE A 286 7.47 1.36 -4.18
CA ILE A 286 8.12 0.07 -4.05
C ILE A 286 8.62 -0.07 -2.63
N GLY A 287 8.65 -1.28 -2.07
CA GLY A 287 9.24 -1.50 -0.77
C GLY A 287 9.52 -2.98 -0.47
N PHE A 288 10.66 -3.26 0.13
CA PHE A 288 11.05 -4.59 0.58
C PHE A 288 12.05 -4.52 1.75
N VAL A 289 12.23 -5.63 2.44
CA VAL A 289 13.21 -5.75 3.52
C VAL A 289 14.53 -6.24 2.94
N HIS A 290 15.58 -5.44 3.08
CA HIS A 290 16.92 -5.77 2.64
C HIS A 290 17.45 -7.04 3.32
N GLY A 291 18.11 -7.91 2.55
CA GLY A 291 18.65 -9.18 3.03
C GLY A 291 17.60 -10.21 3.51
N TYR A 292 16.30 -9.90 3.42
CA TYR A 292 15.20 -10.82 3.71
C TYR A 292 14.37 -11.17 2.48
N ASP A 293 14.05 -10.19 1.65
CA ASP A 293 13.34 -10.42 0.39
C ASP A 293 14.19 -11.32 -0.53
N ARG A 294 13.59 -12.38 -1.02
CA ARG A 294 14.25 -13.31 -1.96
C ARG A 294 13.96 -12.97 -3.42
N LYS A 295 13.12 -11.96 -3.66
CA LYS A 295 12.63 -11.58 -4.98
C LYS A 295 12.68 -10.07 -5.24
N PRO A 296 13.74 -9.34 -4.81
CA PRO A 296 13.79 -7.89 -4.96
C PRO A 296 13.80 -7.47 -6.43
N GLN A 297 14.55 -8.17 -7.28
CA GLN A 297 14.61 -7.91 -8.71
C GLN A 297 13.24 -8.11 -9.37
N ARG A 298 12.58 -9.24 -9.11
CA ARG A 298 11.24 -9.52 -9.63
C ARG A 298 10.24 -8.47 -9.18
N ARG A 299 10.32 -8.00 -7.95
CA ARG A 299 9.43 -6.99 -7.38
C ARG A 299 9.55 -5.66 -8.11
N ILE A 300 10.77 -5.17 -8.33
CA ILE A 300 11.01 -3.93 -9.07
C ILE A 300 10.53 -4.08 -10.51
N PHE A 301 10.86 -5.19 -11.15
CA PHE A 301 10.44 -5.48 -12.52
C PHE A 301 8.90 -5.51 -12.66
N ASP A 302 8.21 -6.27 -11.80
CA ASP A 302 6.74 -6.37 -11.82
C ASP A 302 6.07 -5.01 -11.57
N HIS A 303 6.67 -4.21 -10.70
CA HIS A 303 6.22 -2.84 -10.44
C HIS A 303 6.30 -1.96 -11.68
N LEU A 304 7.43 -1.96 -12.37
CA LEU A 304 7.64 -1.20 -13.61
C LEU A 304 6.71 -1.67 -14.72
N LYS A 305 6.58 -2.98 -14.88
CA LYS A 305 5.69 -3.58 -15.87
C LYS A 305 4.22 -3.19 -15.63
N LYS A 306 3.76 -3.17 -14.37
CA LYS A 306 2.42 -2.70 -14.00
C LYS A 306 2.19 -1.21 -14.25
N GLN A 307 3.25 -0.42 -14.37
CA GLN A 307 3.18 0.97 -14.84
C GLN A 307 3.17 1.12 -16.36
N GLY A 308 3.27 0.01 -17.10
CA GLY A 308 3.33 0.03 -18.55
C GLY A 308 4.73 0.30 -19.12
N VAL A 309 5.78 0.18 -18.30
CA VAL A 309 7.17 0.38 -18.77
C VAL A 309 7.53 -0.65 -19.81
N GLN A 310 8.05 -0.19 -20.94
CA GLN A 310 8.56 -1.01 -22.03
C GLN A 310 10.09 -1.18 -21.91
N ALA A 311 10.65 -2.24 -22.50
CA ALA A 311 12.09 -2.53 -22.42
C ALA A 311 12.96 -1.50 -23.17
N ASN A 312 12.40 -0.80 -24.15
CA ASN A 312 13.06 0.27 -24.91
C ASN A 312 12.82 1.67 -24.34
N GLN A 313 12.18 1.79 -23.18
CA GLN A 313 11.93 3.06 -22.52
C GLN A 313 13.15 3.52 -21.72
N ASP A 314 13.42 4.83 -21.75
CA ASP A 314 14.48 5.44 -20.96
C ASP A 314 14.14 5.40 -19.47
N ILE A 315 14.96 4.69 -18.70
CA ILE A 315 14.83 4.59 -17.24
C ILE A 315 16.04 5.22 -16.59
N THR A 316 15.81 6.14 -15.66
CA THR A 316 16.86 6.73 -14.82
C THR A 316 16.65 6.30 -13.37
N PHE A 317 17.63 5.59 -12.80
CA PHE A 317 17.66 5.28 -11.37
C PHE A 317 18.47 6.32 -10.61
N ILE A 318 17.92 6.85 -9.54
CA ILE A 318 18.60 7.75 -8.60
C ILE A 318 18.71 7.03 -7.25
N THR A 319 19.95 6.79 -6.78
CA THR A 319 20.20 6.10 -5.51
C THR A 319 21.31 6.78 -4.73
N ASP A 320 21.46 6.43 -3.45
CA ASP A 320 22.55 6.87 -2.59
C ASP A 320 23.92 6.26 -2.93
N GLY A 321 23.98 5.38 -3.94
CA GLY A 321 25.20 4.72 -4.40
C GLY A 321 25.52 3.39 -3.70
N GLY A 322 24.57 2.82 -2.96
CA GLY A 322 24.69 1.48 -2.39
C GLY A 322 24.90 0.42 -3.47
N GLU A 323 25.94 -0.42 -3.32
CA GLU A 323 26.34 -1.40 -4.35
C GLU A 323 25.22 -2.41 -4.67
N GLU A 324 24.50 -2.87 -3.64
CA GLU A 324 23.45 -3.86 -3.81
C GLU A 324 22.23 -3.30 -4.57
N VAL A 325 21.85 -2.04 -4.29
CA VAL A 325 20.75 -1.39 -5.00
C VAL A 325 21.14 -1.14 -6.46
N ARG A 326 22.38 -0.71 -6.70
CA ARG A 326 22.91 -0.52 -8.06
C ARG A 326 22.92 -1.81 -8.85
N SER A 327 23.41 -2.90 -8.27
CA SER A 327 23.44 -4.21 -8.96
C SER A 327 22.04 -4.73 -9.31
N LEU A 328 21.04 -4.49 -8.46
CA LEU A 328 19.64 -4.81 -8.78
C LEU A 328 19.14 -4.03 -10.00
N THR A 329 19.41 -2.74 -10.07
CA THR A 329 18.94 -1.89 -11.18
C THR A 329 19.60 -2.28 -12.51
N GLU A 330 20.90 -2.56 -12.49
CA GLU A 330 21.65 -3.04 -13.65
C GLU A 330 21.13 -4.39 -14.17
N MET A 331 20.74 -5.30 -13.28
CA MET A 331 20.17 -6.59 -13.68
C MET A 331 18.78 -6.47 -14.31
N ILE A 332 17.96 -5.51 -13.86
CA ILE A 332 16.59 -5.33 -14.33
C ILE A 332 16.58 -4.65 -15.70
N ALA A 333 17.30 -3.58 -15.84
CA ALA A 333 17.35 -2.74 -17.02
C ALA A 333 18.81 -2.31 -17.31
N PRO A 334 19.63 -3.15 -17.98
CA PRO A 334 21.04 -2.86 -18.21
C PRO A 334 21.31 -1.60 -19.03
N ALA A 335 20.34 -1.17 -19.85
CA ALA A 335 20.42 0.06 -20.64
C ALA A 335 19.98 1.30 -19.83
N SER A 336 19.54 1.13 -18.59
CA SER A 336 19.12 2.23 -17.75
C SER A 336 20.30 3.10 -17.31
N GLU A 337 20.03 4.36 -17.12
CA GLU A 337 20.99 5.27 -16.53
C GLU A 337 20.94 5.18 -15.00
N HIS A 338 22.09 5.12 -14.36
CA HIS A 338 22.21 5.21 -12.91
C HIS A 338 22.88 6.51 -12.50
N VAL A 339 22.20 7.30 -11.69
CA VAL A 339 22.64 8.63 -11.21
C VAL A 339 22.85 8.57 -9.71
N LEU A 340 24.03 8.99 -9.27
CA LEU A 340 24.30 9.16 -7.85
C LEU A 340 23.53 10.38 -7.33
N ASP A 341 22.81 10.22 -6.23
CA ASP A 341 21.96 11.27 -5.68
C ASP A 341 22.75 12.50 -5.22
N TRP A 342 22.46 13.66 -5.83
CA TRP A 342 23.06 14.93 -5.46
C TRP A 342 22.79 15.34 -4.02
N PHE A 343 21.65 14.96 -3.46
CA PHE A 343 21.33 15.25 -2.06
C PHE A 343 22.32 14.55 -1.12
N HIS A 344 22.61 13.26 -1.33
CA HIS A 344 23.56 12.50 -0.53
C HIS A 344 24.99 13.01 -0.68
N ILE A 345 25.41 13.43 -1.87
CA ILE A 345 26.70 14.10 -2.07
C ILE A 345 26.78 15.37 -1.23
N THR A 346 25.77 16.23 -1.30
CA THR A 346 25.77 17.51 -0.58
C THR A 346 25.67 17.34 0.93
N MET A 347 24.95 16.33 1.42
CA MET A 347 24.91 15.98 2.84
C MET A 347 26.31 15.62 3.37
N ARG A 348 27.06 14.78 2.66
CA ARG A 348 28.43 14.40 3.05
C ARG A 348 29.38 15.61 3.03
N ILE A 349 29.28 16.47 2.02
CA ILE A 349 30.05 17.72 2.00
C ILE A 349 29.66 18.63 3.16
N THR A 350 28.38 18.67 3.55
CA THR A 350 27.93 19.47 4.70
C THR A 350 28.55 18.99 6.01
N VAL A 351 28.68 17.68 6.20
CA VAL A 351 29.38 17.10 7.35
C VAL A 351 30.86 17.52 7.36
N LEU A 352 31.54 17.45 6.20
CA LEU A 352 32.94 17.90 6.10
C LEU A 352 33.07 19.41 6.38
N ARG A 353 32.12 20.23 5.93
CA ARG A 353 32.09 21.66 6.23
C ARG A 353 31.95 21.96 7.73
N GLN A 354 31.16 21.17 8.46
CA GLN A 354 31.06 21.32 9.92
C GLN A 354 32.43 21.09 10.61
N PHE A 355 33.22 20.13 10.13
CA PHE A 355 34.59 19.96 10.59
C PHE A 355 35.48 21.17 10.21
N GLY A 356 35.42 21.66 8.98
CA GLY A 356 36.13 22.84 8.51
C GLY A 356 35.81 24.09 9.34
N GLN A 357 34.53 24.32 9.68
CA GLN A 357 34.11 25.40 10.59
C GLN A 357 34.70 25.21 12.01
N GLY A 358 34.75 23.97 12.48
CA GLY A 358 35.41 23.66 13.75
C GLY A 358 36.92 23.99 13.76
N VAL A 359 37.60 23.76 12.62
CA VAL A 359 39.01 24.16 12.43
C VAL A 359 39.14 25.68 12.39
N GLU A 360 38.29 26.39 11.66
CA GLU A 360 38.26 27.83 11.54
C GLU A 360 38.17 28.53 12.89
N ASN A 361 37.43 27.98 13.84
CA ASN A 361 37.32 28.50 15.21
C ASN A 361 38.66 28.40 16.02
N HIS A 362 39.57 27.52 15.61
CA HIS A 362 40.87 27.33 16.27
C HIS A 362 42.02 27.98 15.49
N ASN A 363 41.97 27.88 14.17
CA ASN A 363 42.92 28.48 13.24
C ASN A 363 42.13 28.97 12.00
N GLU A 364 41.88 30.28 11.97
CA GLU A 364 41.05 30.93 10.96
C GLU A 364 41.59 30.70 9.54
N GLN A 365 42.89 30.83 9.34
CA GLN A 365 43.52 30.71 8.02
C GLN A 365 43.42 29.24 7.52
N ALA A 366 43.72 28.26 8.34
CA ALA A 366 43.60 26.84 7.97
C ALA A 366 42.13 26.45 7.70
N GLY A 367 41.20 26.93 8.53
CA GLY A 367 39.77 26.67 8.36
C GLY A 367 39.21 27.29 7.08
N GLN A 368 39.56 28.51 6.76
CA GLN A 368 39.17 29.16 5.50
C GLN A 368 39.71 28.41 4.28
N GLY A 369 40.95 27.94 4.30
CA GLY A 369 41.52 27.09 3.25
C GLY A 369 40.72 25.80 3.04
N ILE A 370 40.42 25.09 4.11
CA ILE A 370 39.60 23.87 4.09
C ILE A 370 38.20 24.16 3.50
N LEU A 371 37.54 25.24 3.93
CA LEU A 371 36.21 25.59 3.45
C LEU A 371 36.20 25.96 1.97
N GLU A 372 37.28 26.60 1.47
CA GLU A 372 37.44 26.90 0.07
C GLU A 372 37.67 25.67 -0.79
N THR A 373 38.50 24.72 -0.34
CA THR A 373 38.72 23.43 -1.00
C THR A 373 37.41 22.64 -1.07
N LEU A 374 36.59 22.63 -0.02
CA LEU A 374 35.26 21.99 -0.03
C LEU A 374 34.30 22.66 -1.02
N ARG A 375 34.40 23.98 -1.24
CA ARG A 375 33.62 24.67 -2.30
C ARG A 375 34.07 24.23 -3.70
N ARG A 376 35.40 24.11 -3.93
CA ARG A 376 35.95 23.64 -5.23
C ARG A 376 35.53 22.19 -5.49
N ILE A 377 35.60 21.29 -4.48
CA ILE A 377 35.11 19.92 -4.58
C ILE A 377 33.65 19.89 -5.01
N LYS A 378 32.78 20.66 -4.32
CA LYS A 378 31.36 20.75 -4.65
C LYS A 378 31.14 21.25 -6.08
N TRP A 379 31.90 22.25 -6.51
CA TRP A 379 31.81 22.82 -7.85
C TRP A 379 32.20 21.80 -8.92
N HIS A 380 33.31 21.08 -8.74
CA HIS A 380 33.75 20.04 -9.67
C HIS A 380 32.73 18.90 -9.77
N LEU A 381 32.19 18.41 -8.66
CA LEU A 381 31.14 17.39 -8.66
C LEU A 381 29.86 17.87 -9.34
N TRP A 382 29.49 19.14 -9.16
CA TRP A 382 28.32 19.75 -9.83
C TRP A 382 28.44 19.73 -11.35
N HIS A 383 29.64 19.87 -11.86
CA HIS A 383 29.93 19.82 -13.30
C HIS A 383 30.36 18.43 -13.80
N GLY A 384 30.20 17.38 -12.99
CA GLY A 384 30.54 16.00 -13.39
C GLY A 384 32.04 15.71 -13.48
N ASN A 385 32.90 16.61 -12.99
CA ASN A 385 34.34 16.46 -13.06
C ASN A 385 34.87 15.66 -11.86
N ALA A 386 34.64 14.35 -11.88
CA ALA A 386 35.07 13.44 -10.82
C ALA A 386 36.59 13.40 -10.64
N TYR A 387 37.35 13.62 -11.72
CA TYR A 387 38.82 13.62 -11.65
C TYR A 387 39.32 14.80 -10.82
N ARG A 388 38.90 16.01 -11.16
CA ARG A 388 39.31 17.21 -10.41
C ARG A 388 38.77 17.20 -8.98
N ALA A 389 37.54 16.73 -8.77
CA ALA A 389 37.02 16.58 -7.43
C ALA A 389 37.87 15.68 -6.56
N ARG A 390 38.44 14.61 -7.14
CA ARG A 390 39.34 13.71 -6.41
C ARG A 390 40.65 14.37 -6.05
N GLU A 391 41.26 15.13 -6.97
CA GLU A 391 42.48 15.90 -6.68
C GLU A 391 42.26 16.86 -5.51
N GLU A 392 41.17 17.58 -5.49
CA GLU A 392 40.81 18.48 -4.39
C GLU A 392 40.53 17.72 -3.07
N ILE A 393 40.00 16.50 -3.13
CA ILE A 393 39.80 15.66 -1.92
C ILE A 393 41.16 15.19 -1.38
N ASP A 394 42.12 14.87 -2.26
CA ASP A 394 43.48 14.49 -1.85
C ASP A 394 44.22 15.70 -1.24
N GLU A 395 44.03 16.93 -1.77
CA GLU A 395 44.53 18.17 -1.17
C GLU A 395 43.89 18.42 0.21
N LEU A 396 42.55 18.28 0.31
CA LEU A 396 41.83 18.39 1.59
C LEU A 396 42.35 17.42 2.65
N GLN A 397 42.70 16.20 2.26
CA GLN A 397 43.26 15.22 3.16
C GLN A 397 44.66 15.67 3.65
N PHE A 398 45.51 16.15 2.75
CA PHE A 398 46.83 16.68 3.07
C PHE A 398 46.75 17.87 4.04
N ASP A 399 45.87 18.83 3.81
CA ASP A 399 45.62 19.97 4.68
C ASP A 399 45.15 19.53 6.07
N ALA A 400 44.24 18.55 6.12
CA ALA A 400 43.78 18.00 7.40
C ALA A 400 44.85 17.21 8.17
N GLU A 401 45.78 16.55 7.49
CA GLU A 401 46.95 15.89 8.09
C GLU A 401 47.95 16.88 8.65
N ALA A 402 48.09 18.05 8.03
CA ALA A 402 48.97 19.14 8.46
C ALA A 402 48.47 19.88 9.72
N LEU A 403 47.18 19.70 10.12
CA LEU A 403 46.66 20.29 11.35
C LEU A 403 47.46 19.79 12.59
N GLU A 404 47.51 20.61 13.63
CA GLU A 404 48.16 20.27 14.89
C GLU A 404 47.63 18.95 15.49
N THR A 405 48.52 18.18 16.15
CA THR A 405 48.19 16.82 16.60
C THR A 405 47.18 16.78 17.74
N ASP A 406 47.10 17.84 18.53
CA ASP A 406 46.21 17.99 19.67
C ASP A 406 44.82 18.50 19.34
N TYR A 407 44.56 18.80 18.06
CA TYR A 407 43.20 19.17 17.61
C TYR A 407 42.21 18.01 17.86
N PRO A 408 41.20 18.17 18.75
CA PRO A 408 40.44 17.03 19.28
C PRO A 408 39.60 16.29 18.23
N ILE A 409 39.31 16.94 17.10
CA ILE A 409 38.38 16.40 16.06
C ILE A 409 39.16 15.92 14.83
N LYS A 410 40.49 16.17 14.75
CA LYS A 410 41.35 15.81 13.59
C LYS A 410 41.15 14.38 13.13
N ARG A 411 41.16 13.39 14.03
CA ARG A 411 40.98 11.98 13.69
C ARG A 411 39.63 11.70 13.04
N LYS A 412 38.54 12.30 13.56
CA LYS A 412 37.20 12.13 13.01
C LYS A 412 37.07 12.80 11.66
N PHE A 413 37.71 13.95 11.47
CA PHE A 413 37.74 14.66 10.22
C PHE A 413 38.45 13.86 9.13
N LEU A 414 39.63 13.34 9.40
CA LEU A 414 40.37 12.46 8.48
C LEU A 414 39.59 11.20 8.12
N THR A 415 38.92 10.58 9.10
CA THR A 415 38.01 9.46 8.81
C THR A 415 36.89 9.85 7.86
N ALA A 416 36.23 10.99 8.09
CA ALA A 416 35.14 11.47 7.23
C ALA A 416 35.62 11.81 5.81
N ILE A 417 36.83 12.37 5.64
CA ILE A 417 37.44 12.61 4.33
C ILE A 417 37.69 11.29 3.61
N GLY A 418 38.27 10.30 4.29
CA GLY A 418 38.54 8.98 3.74
C GLY A 418 37.27 8.25 3.30
N GLU A 419 36.20 8.33 4.08
CA GLU A 419 34.88 7.78 3.74
C GLU A 419 34.28 8.50 2.51
N PHE A 420 34.37 9.81 2.46
CA PHE A 420 33.90 10.59 1.33
C PHE A 420 34.67 10.29 0.05
N ARG A 421 36.02 10.21 0.15
CA ARG A 421 36.90 9.81 -0.96
C ARG A 421 36.52 8.45 -1.53
N SER A 422 36.33 7.46 -0.67
CA SER A 422 35.91 6.11 -1.06
C SER A 422 34.54 6.11 -1.72
N TYR A 423 33.61 6.87 -1.16
CA TYR A 423 32.26 7.03 -1.70
C TYR A 423 32.25 7.60 -3.14
N ILE A 424 33.00 8.68 -3.38
CA ILE A 424 33.11 9.28 -4.71
C ILE A 424 33.82 8.33 -5.69
N ALA A 425 34.88 7.64 -5.25
CA ALA A 425 35.61 6.69 -6.09
C ALA A 425 34.76 5.49 -6.51
N SER A 426 34.03 4.88 -5.57
CA SER A 426 33.16 3.71 -5.83
C SER A 426 31.99 4.07 -6.75
N ASN A 427 31.52 5.29 -6.71
CA ASN A 427 30.35 5.73 -7.49
C ASN A 427 30.73 6.59 -8.73
N ARG A 428 32.00 6.56 -9.15
CA ARG A 428 32.49 7.42 -10.24
C ARG A 428 31.66 7.31 -11.54
N ALA A 429 31.23 6.11 -11.89
CA ALA A 429 30.45 5.85 -13.11
C ALA A 429 29.05 6.49 -13.08
N SER A 430 28.53 6.78 -11.88
CA SER A 430 27.20 7.36 -11.67
C SER A 430 27.23 8.86 -11.40
N LEU A 431 28.42 9.49 -11.48
CA LEU A 431 28.57 10.93 -11.38
C LEU A 431 28.35 11.57 -12.74
N ILE A 432 27.38 12.46 -12.82
CA ILE A 432 26.95 13.14 -14.04
C ILE A 432 27.20 14.64 -13.97
N ASN A 433 26.96 15.36 -15.05
CA ASN A 433 26.91 16.82 -15.01
C ASN A 433 25.56 17.27 -14.43
N TYR A 434 25.49 17.40 -13.10
CA TYR A 434 24.28 17.82 -12.39
C TYR A 434 23.79 19.22 -12.81
N GLY A 435 24.74 20.14 -13.06
CA GLY A 435 24.43 21.50 -13.48
C GLY A 435 23.73 21.56 -14.83
N GLU A 436 24.12 20.72 -15.78
CA GLU A 436 23.48 20.60 -17.08
C GLU A 436 22.08 20.03 -16.94
N ARG A 437 21.93 18.89 -16.26
CA ARG A 437 20.61 18.27 -16.02
C ARG A 437 19.65 19.18 -15.29
N TYR A 438 20.13 19.90 -14.28
CA TYR A 438 19.30 20.85 -13.55
C TYR A 438 18.76 21.95 -14.48
N ARG A 439 19.61 22.49 -15.37
CA ARG A 439 19.18 23.49 -16.35
C ARG A 439 18.21 22.94 -17.40
N SER A 440 18.31 21.65 -17.71
CA SER A 440 17.39 20.94 -18.62
C SER A 440 16.08 20.52 -17.93
N GLY A 441 15.89 20.84 -16.64
CA GLY A 441 14.70 20.47 -15.87
C GLY A 441 14.67 19.00 -15.45
N GLU A 442 15.76 18.24 -15.65
CA GLU A 442 15.84 16.85 -15.27
C GLU A 442 16.08 16.68 -13.76
N ARG A 443 15.63 15.58 -13.20
CA ARG A 443 15.81 15.29 -11.79
C ARG A 443 17.25 14.86 -11.50
N ILE A 444 17.84 15.44 -10.47
CA ILE A 444 19.22 15.18 -10.04
C ILE A 444 19.31 14.69 -8.61
N SER A 445 18.19 14.65 -7.90
CA SER A 445 18.18 14.30 -6.47
C SER A 445 16.96 13.50 -6.11
N SER A 446 17.15 12.64 -5.10
CA SER A 446 16.13 11.78 -4.53
C SER A 446 15.27 12.48 -3.45
N ALA A 447 15.16 13.81 -3.44
CA ALA A 447 14.34 14.52 -2.46
C ALA A 447 12.90 13.99 -2.38
N PHE A 448 12.35 13.54 -3.52
CA PHE A 448 11.04 12.85 -3.57
C PHE A 448 11.07 11.46 -2.93
N VAL A 449 12.25 10.81 -2.85
CA VAL A 449 12.42 9.50 -2.21
C VAL A 449 12.55 9.65 -0.70
N GLU A 450 13.19 10.72 -0.21
CA GLU A 450 13.21 11.06 1.22
C GLU A 450 11.78 11.26 1.74
N ALA A 451 10.93 11.97 0.99
CA ALA A 451 9.50 12.07 1.27
C ALA A 451 8.83 10.68 1.28
N THR A 452 9.27 9.77 0.39
CA THR A 452 8.80 8.38 0.34
C THR A 452 9.24 7.58 1.57
N VAL A 453 10.50 7.66 1.97
CA VAL A 453 11.01 7.05 3.22
C VAL A 453 10.17 7.53 4.41
N ASN A 454 9.91 8.82 4.49
CA ASN A 454 9.05 9.37 5.53
C ASN A 454 7.62 8.84 5.44
N ALA A 455 7.00 8.86 4.27
CA ALA A 455 5.63 8.38 4.06
C ALA A 455 5.51 6.88 4.32
N VAL A 456 6.39 6.06 3.76
CA VAL A 456 6.31 4.60 3.83
C VAL A 456 6.83 4.07 5.17
N ILE A 457 8.01 4.52 5.62
CA ILE A 457 8.69 3.98 6.79
C ILE A 457 8.36 4.78 8.05
N SER A 458 8.68 6.08 8.08
CA SER A 458 8.66 6.86 9.32
C SER A 458 7.26 6.97 9.92
N LYS A 459 6.24 7.21 9.10
CA LYS A 459 4.84 7.36 9.56
C LYS A 459 4.23 6.06 10.10
N ARG A 460 4.72 4.88 9.70
CA ARG A 460 4.09 3.59 10.07
C ARG A 460 5.01 2.65 10.85
N PHE A 461 6.28 2.59 10.55
CA PHE A 461 7.20 1.60 11.13
C PHE A 461 8.08 2.15 12.23
N ALA A 462 8.31 3.50 12.23
CA ALA A 462 9.42 4.04 12.98
C ALA A 462 9.05 4.74 14.28
N LYS A 463 9.96 5.28 14.68
CA LYS A 463 10.61 6.17 15.69
C LYS A 463 9.69 6.66 16.82
N LYS A 464 8.54 7.25 16.58
CA LYS A 464 7.74 7.90 17.62
C LYS A 464 6.99 6.91 18.53
N GLN A 465 6.83 5.66 18.09
CA GLN A 465 6.03 4.66 18.80
C GLN A 465 6.86 3.47 19.33
N GLN A 466 8.20 3.54 19.28
CA GLN A 466 9.10 2.47 19.71
C GLN A 466 8.72 1.07 19.17
N MET A 467 8.13 1.03 17.98
CA MET A 467 7.68 -0.21 17.37
C MET A 467 8.86 -1.10 17.02
N GLN A 468 8.68 -2.39 17.24
CA GLN A 468 9.64 -3.43 16.89
C GLN A 468 8.99 -4.38 15.90
N TRP A 469 9.74 -4.75 14.88
CA TRP A 469 9.23 -5.53 13.77
C TRP A 469 10.02 -6.82 13.58
N SER A 470 9.33 -7.90 13.27
CA SER A 470 9.98 -9.03 12.62
C SER A 470 10.18 -8.71 11.14
N ARG A 471 11.25 -9.21 10.53
CA ARG A 471 11.54 -8.98 9.11
C ARG A 471 10.37 -9.39 8.22
N ILE A 472 9.79 -10.56 8.45
CA ILE A 472 8.60 -11.03 7.72
C ILE A 472 7.39 -10.10 7.93
N GLY A 473 7.15 -9.64 9.15
CA GLY A 473 6.02 -8.75 9.45
C GLY A 473 6.16 -7.39 8.77
N ALA A 474 7.37 -6.82 8.77
CA ALA A 474 7.68 -5.58 8.08
C ALA A 474 7.56 -5.75 6.56
N HIS A 475 8.15 -6.82 6.01
CA HIS A 475 8.12 -7.10 4.58
C HIS A 475 6.68 -7.24 4.05
N LEU A 476 5.85 -8.03 4.71
CA LEU A 476 4.46 -8.21 4.32
C LEU A 476 3.65 -6.91 4.43
N LEU A 477 3.85 -6.14 5.52
CA LEU A 477 3.14 -4.86 5.66
C LEU A 477 3.55 -3.86 4.57
N LEU A 478 4.81 -3.87 4.13
CA LEU A 478 5.26 -3.03 3.02
C LEU A 478 4.45 -3.29 1.75
N GLN A 479 4.11 -4.55 1.45
CA GLN A 479 3.39 -4.89 0.22
C GLN A 479 1.99 -4.28 0.15
N THR A 480 1.28 -4.27 1.28
CA THR A 480 -0.05 -3.63 1.33
C THR A 480 0.05 -2.13 1.48
N ARG A 481 1.09 -1.64 2.18
CA ARG A 481 1.27 -0.21 2.41
C ARG A 481 1.63 0.55 1.14
N THR A 482 2.56 0.07 0.35
CA THR A 482 2.93 0.68 -0.93
C THR A 482 1.73 0.81 -1.84
N GLN A 483 0.95 -0.27 -2.00
CA GLN A 483 -0.27 -0.27 -2.79
C GLN A 483 -1.39 0.61 -2.21
N THR A 484 -1.43 0.79 -0.89
CA THR A 484 -2.39 1.73 -0.28
C THR A 484 -2.02 3.18 -0.57
N LEU A 485 -0.72 3.49 -0.51
CA LEU A 485 -0.23 4.86 -0.70
C LEU A 485 -0.30 5.32 -2.16
N ASP A 486 -0.20 4.41 -3.12
CA ASP A 486 -0.33 4.71 -4.55
C ASP A 486 -1.73 4.43 -5.12
N GLY A 487 -2.69 4.05 -4.27
CA GLY A 487 -4.08 3.78 -4.67
C GLY A 487 -4.30 2.43 -5.34
N SER A 488 -3.26 1.65 -5.66
CA SER A 488 -3.40 0.39 -6.41
C SER A 488 -3.98 -0.78 -5.62
N LEU A 489 -4.13 -0.66 -4.29
CA LEU A 489 -4.67 -1.74 -3.46
C LEU A 489 -6.09 -2.12 -3.89
N ARG A 490 -6.94 -1.14 -4.23
CA ARG A 490 -8.32 -1.39 -4.66
C ARG A 490 -8.36 -2.23 -5.93
N SER A 491 -7.59 -1.86 -6.95
CA SER A 491 -7.51 -2.61 -8.20
C SER A 491 -6.96 -4.03 -8.02
N THR A 492 -6.01 -4.23 -7.11
CA THR A 492 -5.54 -5.58 -6.73
C THR A 492 -6.68 -6.42 -6.15
N PHE A 493 -7.50 -5.86 -5.26
CA PHE A 493 -8.66 -6.56 -4.72
C PHE A 493 -9.74 -6.84 -5.76
N GLN A 494 -9.97 -5.92 -6.71
CA GLN A 494 -10.89 -6.13 -7.82
C GLN A 494 -10.44 -7.26 -8.76
N GLN A 495 -9.13 -7.41 -8.97
CA GLN A 495 -8.60 -8.56 -9.72
C GLN A 495 -8.86 -9.88 -8.99
N TRP A 496 -8.75 -9.90 -7.66
CA TRP A 496 -9.05 -11.08 -6.85
C TRP A 496 -10.53 -11.40 -6.76
N TYR A 497 -11.35 -10.37 -6.77
CA TYR A 497 -12.80 -10.41 -6.56
C TYR A 497 -13.51 -9.52 -7.61
N PRO A 498 -13.70 -10.03 -8.84
CA PRO A 498 -14.27 -9.22 -9.94
C PRO A 498 -15.65 -8.63 -9.65
N GLY A 499 -16.39 -9.21 -8.69
CA GLY A 499 -17.68 -8.68 -8.24
C GLY A 499 -17.59 -7.50 -7.26
N MET A 500 -16.40 -7.09 -6.85
CA MET A 500 -16.23 -5.87 -6.04
C MET A 500 -16.58 -4.64 -6.87
N ALA A 501 -17.43 -3.76 -6.31
CA ALA A 501 -17.85 -2.54 -6.99
C ALA A 501 -16.65 -1.66 -7.37
N ILE A 502 -16.72 -1.06 -8.55
CA ILE A 502 -15.76 -0.06 -8.99
C ILE A 502 -16.16 1.27 -8.33
N ASP A 503 -15.27 1.81 -7.50
CA ASP A 503 -15.44 3.15 -6.96
C ASP A 503 -15.22 4.17 -8.09
N ASN A 504 -16.27 4.81 -8.55
CA ASN A 504 -16.19 5.89 -9.56
C ASN A 504 -15.50 7.16 -9.03
N HIS A 505 -14.91 7.12 -7.84
CA HIS A 505 -14.25 8.26 -7.17
C HIS A 505 -12.74 8.34 -7.37
N GLU A 506 -12.12 7.42 -8.14
CA GLU A 506 -10.65 7.48 -8.37
C GLU A 506 -10.20 8.56 -9.38
N SER A 507 -11.11 9.39 -9.91
CA SER A 507 -10.76 10.54 -10.76
C SER A 507 -10.54 11.86 -10.00
N GLY A 508 -10.47 11.85 -8.69
CA GLY A 508 -10.21 13.01 -7.84
C GLY A 508 -8.86 12.88 -7.15
N GLU A 509 -7.89 13.62 -7.62
CA GLU A 509 -6.57 13.93 -7.07
C GLU A 509 -6.33 13.52 -5.62
N THR A 510 -5.39 12.64 -5.42
CA THR A 510 -4.80 12.35 -4.11
C THR A 510 -3.99 13.57 -3.61
N ALA A 511 -4.67 14.61 -3.20
CA ALA A 511 -4.10 15.71 -2.44
C ALA A 511 -3.85 15.26 -0.99
N LEU A 512 -2.88 14.38 -0.78
CA LEU A 512 -2.30 14.06 0.52
C LEU A 512 -0.77 14.20 0.44
N ALA A 513 -0.34 15.37 -0.05
CA ALA A 513 1.03 15.83 0.05
C ALA A 513 1.01 17.26 0.62
N ALA A 514 0.99 17.37 1.93
CA ALA A 514 1.46 18.53 2.70
C ALA A 514 2.00 18.03 4.04
#